data_cfee473d5af22bef1b2e6b96d0765822
#
_entry.id   cfee473d5af22bef1b2e6b96d0765822
#
_cell.length_a   1.000
_cell.length_b   1.000
_cell.length_c   1.000
_cell.angle_alpha   90.00
_cell.angle_beta   90.00
_cell.angle_gamma   90.00
#
_symmetry.space_group_name_H-M   'P 1'
#
loop_
_entity.id
_entity.type
_entity.pdbx_description
1 polymer ?
#
loop_
_entity_poly.entity_id
_entity_poly.type
_entity_poly.pdbx_seq_one_letter_code
_entity_poly.pdbx_strand_id
1 'polypeptide(L)'
;MKKYQKKFIELSLKAKALKFGDFTLKSGRQSPYFFNAASLIEYGELSILADCLKAKVKEDGLKFDMIFGPAYKGIFLATLLANKMSEKKRMPVCFNRKEIKDHGLSLIHI
;
A
#
# COMPACT_ATOMS: atom_id res chain seq x y z
N MET A 1 -10.04 16.57 9.74
CA MET A 1 -9.36 15.32 9.37
C MET A 1 -10.10 14.12 9.93
N LYS A 2 -10.30 13.12 9.11
CA LYS A 2 -11.02 11.92 9.51
C LYS A 2 -10.19 11.03 10.43
N LYS A 3 -10.87 10.20 11.20
CA LYS A 3 -10.24 9.34 12.20
C LYS A 3 -9.16 8.41 11.61
N TYR A 4 -9.46 7.77 10.46
CA TYR A 4 -8.48 6.87 9.85
C TYR A 4 -7.28 7.64 9.29
N GLN A 5 -7.49 8.87 8.83
CA GLN A 5 -6.39 9.72 8.34
C GLN A 5 -5.43 10.07 9.46
N LYS A 6 -5.95 10.41 10.64
CA LYS A 6 -5.12 10.68 11.82
C LYS A 6 -4.33 9.44 12.21
N LYS A 7 -4.98 8.28 12.24
CA LYS A 7 -4.32 7.02 12.57
C LYS A 7 -3.20 6.69 11.59
N PHE A 8 -3.46 6.91 10.30
CA PHE A 8 -2.46 6.66 9.28
C PHE A 8 -1.24 7.55 9.44
N ILE A 9 -1.47 8.83 9.68
CA ILE A 9 -0.38 9.78 9.89
C ILE A 9 0.42 9.43 11.15
N GLU A 10 -0.26 9.13 12.25
CA GLU A 10 0.40 8.74 13.49
C GLU A 10 1.24 7.48 13.29
N LEU A 11 0.70 6.49 12.61
CA LEU A 11 1.41 5.26 12.30
C LEU A 11 2.64 5.55 11.43
N SER A 12 2.48 6.41 10.42
CA SER A 12 3.56 6.76 9.51
C SER A 12 4.71 7.47 10.22
N LEU A 13 4.38 8.32 11.19
CA LEU A 13 5.40 8.99 11.99
C LEU A 13 6.10 8.03 12.94
N LYS A 14 5.36 7.18 13.63
CA LYS A 14 5.92 6.17 14.52
C LYS A 14 6.86 5.21 13.78
N ALA A 15 6.45 4.78 12.61
CA ALA A 15 7.22 3.86 11.79
C ALA A 15 8.38 4.52 11.08
N LYS A 16 8.50 5.84 11.19
CA LYS A 16 9.48 6.65 10.45
C LYS A 16 9.34 6.48 8.94
N ALA A 17 8.12 6.15 8.51
CA ALA A 17 7.77 6.09 7.10
C ALA A 17 7.61 7.48 6.51
N LEU A 18 7.12 8.41 7.31
CA LEU A 18 6.97 9.81 6.94
C LEU A 18 8.01 10.64 7.68
N LYS A 19 8.87 11.32 6.94
CA LYS A 19 9.92 12.17 7.49
C LYS A 19 9.85 13.55 6.86
N PHE A 20 10.11 14.58 7.67
CA PHE A 20 10.16 15.95 7.20
C PHE A 20 11.60 16.44 7.15
N GLY A 21 11.89 17.31 6.20
CA GLY A 21 13.24 17.86 6.00
C GLY A 21 13.43 18.24 4.54
N ASP A 22 14.70 18.38 4.14
CA ASP A 22 15.02 18.68 2.75
C ASP A 22 15.49 17.40 2.07
N PHE A 23 14.69 16.92 1.12
CA PHE A 23 14.97 15.69 0.40
C PHE A 23 15.04 15.94 -1.10
N THR A 24 15.96 15.24 -1.76
CA THR A 24 16.02 15.21 -3.22
C THR A 24 15.46 13.85 -3.68
N LEU A 25 14.38 13.88 -4.43
CA LEU A 25 13.74 12.67 -4.92
C LEU A 25 14.51 12.09 -6.11
N LYS A 26 14.22 10.85 -6.48
CA LYS A 26 14.86 10.21 -7.64
C LYS A 26 14.66 10.99 -8.92
N SER A 27 13.56 11.72 -9.03
CA SER A 27 13.27 12.59 -10.17
C SER A 27 14.14 13.85 -10.19
N GLY A 28 14.94 14.11 -9.14
CA GLY A 28 15.70 15.33 -8.97
C GLY A 28 14.93 16.45 -8.31
N ARG A 29 13.64 16.27 -8.08
CA ARG A 29 12.81 17.29 -7.45
C ARG A 29 13.05 17.36 -5.95
N GLN A 30 13.09 18.60 -5.42
CA GLN A 30 13.21 18.84 -4.00
C GLN A 30 11.84 18.66 -3.32
N SER A 31 11.85 18.09 -2.13
CA SER A 31 10.63 17.88 -1.37
C SER A 31 10.87 18.16 0.12
N PRO A 32 9.89 18.79 0.81
CA PRO A 32 9.99 19.00 2.26
C PRO A 32 9.67 17.77 3.07
N TYR A 33 9.31 16.67 2.43
CA TYR A 33 9.06 15.40 3.11
C TYR A 33 9.49 14.23 2.25
N PHE A 34 9.64 13.10 2.91
CA PHE A 34 9.91 11.81 2.25
C PHE A 34 9.02 10.75 2.89
N PHE A 35 8.41 9.91 2.04
CA PHE A 35 7.55 8.84 2.50
C PHE A 35 8.05 7.51 1.95
N ASN A 36 8.26 6.54 2.85
CA ASN A 36 8.70 5.20 2.48
C ASN A 36 7.72 4.15 2.98
N ALA A 37 6.92 3.61 2.08
CA ALA A 37 5.91 2.62 2.41
C ALA A 37 6.49 1.34 3.02
N ALA A 38 7.71 0.96 2.63
CA ALA A 38 8.35 -0.24 3.18
C ALA A 38 8.51 -0.14 4.70
N SER A 39 8.76 1.06 5.22
CA SER A 39 8.89 1.27 6.66
C SER A 39 7.60 0.95 7.42
N LEU A 40 6.44 1.16 6.79
CA LEU A 40 5.16 0.80 7.38
C LEU A 40 5.04 -0.72 7.53
N ILE A 41 5.48 -1.46 6.53
CA ILE A 41 5.45 -2.92 6.54
C ILE A 41 6.42 -3.45 7.61
N GLU A 42 7.64 -2.90 7.64
CA GLU A 42 8.68 -3.32 8.59
C GLU A 42 8.29 -3.05 10.03
N TYR A 43 7.57 -1.96 10.28
CA TYR A 43 7.14 -1.60 11.63
C TYR A 43 6.19 -2.64 12.22
N GLY A 44 5.36 -3.27 11.38
CA GLY A 44 4.61 -4.45 11.77
C GLY A 44 3.24 -4.24 12.40
N GLU A 45 2.75 -3.01 12.51
CA GLU A 45 1.36 -2.78 12.94
C GLU A 45 0.42 -2.91 11.73
N LEU A 46 0.41 -4.09 11.14
CA LEU A 46 -0.24 -4.34 9.86
C LEU A 46 -1.77 -4.27 9.92
N SER A 47 -2.34 -4.64 11.05
CA SER A 47 -3.80 -4.58 11.22
C SER A 47 -4.30 -3.13 11.16
N ILE A 48 -3.57 -2.21 11.79
CA ILE A 48 -3.92 -0.79 11.78
C ILE A 48 -3.79 -0.24 10.36
N LEU A 49 -2.70 -0.59 9.69
CA LEU A 49 -2.46 -0.17 8.30
C LEU A 49 -3.59 -0.67 7.39
N ALA A 50 -3.94 -1.95 7.52
CA ALA A 50 -5.00 -2.54 6.72
C ALA A 50 -6.36 -1.87 6.97
N ASP A 51 -6.65 -1.53 8.22
CA ASP A 51 -7.88 -0.82 8.57
C ASP A 51 -7.94 0.56 7.93
N CYS A 52 -6.81 1.26 7.90
CA CYS A 52 -6.73 2.58 7.26
C CYS A 52 -6.98 2.48 5.76
N LEU A 53 -6.39 1.49 5.10
CA LEU A 53 -6.58 1.26 3.67
C LEU A 53 -8.05 0.94 3.37
N LYS A 54 -8.65 0.07 4.14
CA LYS A 54 -10.05 -0.30 3.98
C LYS A 54 -10.97 0.91 4.18
N ALA A 55 -10.69 1.73 5.19
CA ALA A 55 -11.48 2.91 5.46
C ALA A 55 -11.46 3.90 4.30
N LYS A 56 -10.31 4.06 3.65
CA LYS A 56 -10.18 4.95 2.49
C LYS A 56 -10.99 4.41 1.30
N VAL A 57 -10.90 3.13 1.03
CA VAL A 57 -11.66 2.49 -0.04
C VAL A 57 -13.16 2.67 0.19
N LYS A 58 -13.60 2.48 1.42
CA LYS A 58 -15.01 2.63 1.80
C LYS A 58 -15.47 4.07 1.64
N GLU A 59 -14.65 5.02 2.09
CA GLU A 59 -14.98 6.45 1.97
C GLU A 59 -15.17 6.86 0.52
N ASP A 60 -14.31 6.38 -0.37
CA ASP A 60 -14.37 6.71 -1.79
C ASP A 60 -15.47 5.94 -2.53
N GLY A 61 -16.13 5.02 -1.85
CA GLY A 61 -17.22 4.24 -2.44
C GLY A 61 -16.78 3.35 -3.59
N LEU A 62 -15.52 2.93 -3.58
CA LEU A 62 -14.98 2.10 -4.66
C LEU A 62 -15.56 0.69 -4.62
N LYS A 63 -15.95 0.19 -5.78
CA LYS A 63 -16.46 -1.17 -5.94
C LYS A 63 -15.62 -1.89 -6.98
N PHE A 64 -15.15 -3.07 -6.63
CA PHE A 64 -14.29 -3.86 -7.49
C PHE A 64 -14.28 -5.32 -7.02
N ASP A 65 -13.81 -6.20 -7.87
CA ASP A 65 -13.78 -7.64 -7.59
C ASP A 65 -12.37 -8.18 -7.41
N MET A 66 -11.35 -7.35 -7.61
CA MET A 66 -9.95 -7.76 -7.55
C MET A 66 -9.09 -6.55 -7.26
N ILE A 67 -7.96 -6.77 -6.58
CA ILE A 67 -7.01 -5.70 -6.27
C ILE A 67 -5.70 -6.01 -6.99
N PHE A 68 -5.14 -5.00 -7.66
CA PHE A 68 -3.84 -5.12 -8.29
C PHE A 68 -2.78 -4.49 -7.39
N GLY A 69 -1.74 -5.27 -7.06
CA GLY A 69 -0.59 -4.78 -6.30
C GLY A 69 0.63 -4.71 -7.19
N PRO A 70 1.06 -3.52 -7.59
CA PRO A 70 2.27 -3.39 -8.41
C PRO A 70 3.51 -3.82 -7.63
N ALA A 71 4.37 -4.59 -8.30
CA ALA A 71 5.58 -5.10 -7.68
C ALA A 71 6.52 -3.94 -7.28
N TYR A 72 7.20 -4.03 -6.15
CA TYR A 72 7.04 -5.15 -5.22
C TYR A 72 6.27 -4.73 -3.96
N LYS A 73 6.44 -3.49 -3.50
CA LYS A 73 5.81 -2.97 -2.27
C LYS A 73 4.29 -3.01 -2.34
N GLY A 74 3.74 -2.74 -3.52
CA GLY A 74 2.30 -2.74 -3.72
C GLY A 74 1.65 -4.09 -3.49
N ILE A 75 2.40 -5.17 -3.65
CA ILE A 75 1.88 -6.53 -3.41
C ILE A 75 1.50 -6.69 -1.94
N PHE A 76 2.35 -6.20 -1.03
CA PHE A 76 2.08 -6.28 0.40
C PHE A 76 0.85 -5.46 0.77
N LEU A 77 0.77 -4.23 0.27
CA LEU A 77 -0.36 -3.35 0.58
C LEU A 77 -1.67 -3.91 0.02
N ALA A 78 -1.64 -4.43 -1.20
CA ALA A 78 -2.80 -5.05 -1.82
C ALA A 78 -3.29 -6.26 -1.01
N THR A 79 -2.36 -7.07 -0.53
CA THR A 79 -2.68 -8.26 0.26
C THR A 79 -3.30 -7.88 1.61
N LEU A 80 -2.78 -6.86 2.27
CA LEU A 80 -3.33 -6.37 3.52
C LEU A 80 -4.76 -5.88 3.34
N LEU A 81 -4.99 -5.09 2.29
CA LEU A 81 -6.32 -4.59 1.98
C LEU A 81 -7.28 -5.73 1.65
N ALA A 82 -6.84 -6.65 0.79
CA ALA A 82 -7.65 -7.80 0.38
C ALA A 82 -8.02 -8.66 1.58
N ASN A 83 -7.10 -8.85 2.51
CA ASN A 83 -7.35 -9.63 3.72
C ASN A 83 -8.54 -9.06 4.51
N LYS A 84 -8.55 -7.74 4.70
CA LYS A 84 -9.64 -7.09 5.42
C LYS A 84 -10.96 -7.14 4.65
N MET A 85 -10.90 -6.95 3.34
CA MET A 85 -12.11 -6.95 2.52
C MET A 85 -12.68 -8.34 2.33
N SER A 86 -11.86 -9.37 2.40
CA SER A 86 -12.30 -10.76 2.22
C SER A 86 -13.13 -11.29 3.37
N GLU A 87 -13.24 -10.56 4.46
CA GLU A 87 -14.12 -10.95 5.56
C GLU A 87 -15.60 -10.99 5.14
N LYS A 88 -15.98 -10.23 4.11
CA LYS A 88 -17.34 -10.16 3.61
C LYS A 88 -17.52 -10.76 2.23
N LYS A 89 -16.52 -10.67 1.39
CA LYS A 89 -16.55 -11.09 0.00
C LYS A 89 -15.17 -11.48 -0.44
N ARG A 90 -15.08 -12.54 -1.25
CA ARG A 90 -13.79 -12.93 -1.83
C ARG A 90 -13.13 -11.72 -2.50
N MET A 91 -11.84 -11.53 -2.24
CA MET A 91 -11.10 -10.42 -2.80
C MET A 91 -9.74 -10.91 -3.28
N PRO A 92 -9.66 -11.44 -4.50
CA PRO A 92 -8.39 -11.91 -5.04
C PRO A 92 -7.44 -10.76 -5.33
N VAL A 93 -6.15 -11.08 -5.29
CA VAL A 93 -5.07 -10.13 -5.56
C VAL A 93 -4.30 -10.60 -6.78
N CYS A 94 -4.01 -9.68 -7.68
CA CYS A 94 -3.10 -9.94 -8.79
C CYS A 94 -1.90 -9.00 -8.68
N PHE A 95 -0.81 -9.37 -9.31
CA PHE A 95 0.41 -8.59 -9.27
C PHE A 95 1.23 -8.84 -10.53
N ASN A 96 2.18 -7.94 -10.81
CA ASN A 96 3.05 -8.07 -11.95
C ASN A 96 4.45 -8.52 -11.50
N ARG A 97 5.25 -8.91 -12.47
CA ARG A 97 6.67 -9.13 -12.28
C ARG A 97 7.43 -7.96 -12.87
N LYS A 98 8.56 -7.62 -12.27
CA LYS A 98 9.47 -6.64 -12.87
C LYS A 98 10.41 -7.29 -13.87
N GLU A 99 10.53 -8.62 -13.83
CA GLU A 99 11.36 -9.39 -14.74
C GLU A 99 10.49 -10.21 -15.68
N ILE A 100 10.97 -10.38 -16.90
CA ILE A 100 10.30 -11.22 -17.89
C ILE A 100 10.57 -12.68 -17.52
N LYS A 101 9.51 -13.48 -17.50
CA LYS A 101 9.62 -14.90 -17.21
C LYS A 101 10.10 -15.64 -18.45
N ASP A 102 11.13 -16.51 -18.30
CA ASP A 102 11.76 -17.21 -19.42
C ASP A 102 10.78 -18.02 -20.27
N HIS A 103 9.78 -18.60 -19.67
CA HIS A 103 8.84 -19.48 -20.35
C HIS A 103 7.39 -19.14 -20.07
N GLY A 104 7.16 -17.90 -19.76
CA GLY A 104 5.82 -17.38 -19.55
C GLY A 104 5.67 -16.08 -20.29
N LEU A 105 4.49 -15.83 -20.81
CA LEU A 105 4.24 -14.65 -21.60
C LEU A 105 3.57 -13.53 -20.80
N SER A 106 3.06 -13.86 -19.62
CA SER A 106 2.32 -12.89 -18.82
C SER A 106 3.22 -12.22 -17.80
N LEU A 107 3.10 -10.90 -17.68
CA LEU A 107 3.74 -10.12 -16.64
C LEU A 107 2.82 -9.94 -15.42
N ILE A 108 1.60 -10.44 -15.50
CA ILE A 108 0.61 -10.33 -14.45
C ILE A 108 0.28 -11.71 -13.91
N HIS A 109 0.30 -11.84 -12.57
CA HIS A 109 -0.01 -13.08 -11.86
C HIS A 109 -1.21 -12.89 -10.95
N ILE A 110 -2.11 -13.84 -10.97
CA ILE A 110 -3.32 -13.80 -10.17
C ILE A 110 -3.27 -14.88 -9.09
#